data_923100b389c2557e9483e5d850da31c1
#
_entry.id   923100b389c2557e9483e5d850da31c1
#
_cell.length_a   1.000
_cell.length_b   1.000
_cell.length_c   1.000
_cell.angle_alpha   90.00
_cell.angle_beta   90.00
_cell.angle_gamma   90.00
#
_symmetry.space_group_name_H-M   'P 1'
#
loop_
_entity.id
_entity.type
_entity.pdbx_description
1 polymer ?
#
loop_
_entity_poly.entity_id
_entity_poly.type
_entity_poly.pdbx_seq_one_letter_code
_entity_poly.pdbx_strand_id
1 'polypeptide(L)'
;AQLEKMKAEGRCSHLVMLYGSVADKDVDAVIHLMPEDAIYVFTQAQGKRALPAEEVRSRYLSYCAETGRPAPEVHCCGTVVEAVELAFRLASSIKESDPDAQPLVYIGGSTYIVSEAVAMLKG
;
A
#
# COMPACT_ATOMS: atom_id res chain seq x y z
N ALA A 1 -6.19 9.99 10.71
CA ALA A 1 -5.01 9.14 10.76
C ALA A 1 -3.74 9.95 10.47
N GLN A 2 -2.61 9.45 10.91
CA GLN A 2 -1.33 10.15 10.76
C GLN A 2 -0.98 10.46 9.30
N LEU A 3 -1.26 9.53 8.39
CA LEU A 3 -0.98 9.72 6.97
C LEU A 3 -1.79 10.85 6.35
N GLU A 4 -3.06 10.94 6.70
CA GLU A 4 -3.93 12.02 6.22
C GLU A 4 -3.46 13.37 6.78
N LYS A 5 -3.02 13.38 8.02
CA LYS A 5 -2.46 14.57 8.65
C LYS A 5 -1.19 15.03 7.93
N MET A 6 -0.32 14.10 7.54
CA MET A 6 0.90 14.42 6.80
C MET A 6 0.57 15.05 5.45
N LYS A 7 -0.43 14.55 4.74
CA LYS A 7 -0.88 15.15 3.48
C LYS A 7 -1.44 16.56 3.71
N ALA A 8 -2.27 16.74 4.73
CA ALA A 8 -2.86 18.02 5.06
C ALA A 8 -1.80 19.07 5.43
N GLU A 9 -0.70 18.64 6.04
CA GLU A 9 0.40 19.53 6.43
C GLU A 9 1.38 19.79 5.29
N GLY A 10 1.15 19.23 4.09
CA GLY A 10 2.01 19.44 2.93
C GLY A 10 3.29 18.61 2.95
N ARG A 11 3.43 17.67 3.86
CA ARG A 11 4.61 16.77 3.94
C ARG A 11 4.59 15.68 2.91
N CYS A 12 3.43 15.41 2.32
CA CYS A 12 3.23 14.35 1.36
C CYS A 12 2.19 14.83 0.35
N SER A 13 2.57 14.95 -0.92
CA SER A 13 1.62 15.33 -1.97
C SER A 13 0.94 14.10 -2.57
N HIS A 14 1.64 12.95 -2.56
CA HIS A 14 1.17 11.69 -3.12
C HIS A 14 1.53 10.57 -2.17
N LEU A 15 0.63 9.63 -1.97
CA LEU A 15 0.86 8.49 -1.10
C LEU A 15 0.84 7.20 -1.90
N VAL A 16 1.92 6.43 -1.80
CA VAL A 16 1.98 5.07 -2.34
C VAL A 16 2.00 4.13 -1.14
N MET A 17 0.93 3.35 -0.99
CA MET A 17 0.76 2.45 0.15
C MET A 17 1.02 1.01 -0.24
N LEU A 18 2.09 0.44 0.30
CA LEU A 18 2.40 -0.97 0.17
C LEU A 18 1.83 -1.70 1.38
N TYR A 19 0.97 -2.67 1.16
CA TYR A 19 0.27 -3.36 2.23
C TYR A 19 0.14 -4.85 1.95
N GLY A 20 0.29 -5.63 3.00
CA GLY A 20 0.02 -7.06 2.96
C GLY A 20 -0.40 -7.54 4.34
N SER A 21 -1.08 -8.67 4.42
CA SER A 21 -1.61 -9.15 5.68
C SER A 21 -1.49 -10.68 5.80
N VAL A 22 -1.72 -11.17 7.01
CA VAL A 22 -1.86 -12.60 7.26
C VAL A 22 -3.35 -12.96 7.29
N ALA A 23 -3.65 -14.23 7.00
CA ALA A 23 -5.04 -14.68 6.82
C ALA A 23 -5.91 -14.55 8.06
N ASP A 24 -5.33 -14.61 9.25
CA ASP A 24 -6.06 -14.55 10.52
C ASP A 24 -6.21 -13.13 11.08
N LYS A 25 -5.79 -12.11 10.32
CA LYS A 25 -5.92 -10.72 10.74
C LYS A 25 -7.20 -10.10 10.17
N ASP A 26 -7.80 -9.18 10.92
CA ASP A 26 -9.00 -8.49 10.47
C ASP A 26 -8.66 -7.43 9.42
N VAL A 27 -8.58 -7.87 8.17
CA VAL A 27 -8.25 -7.02 7.02
C VAL A 27 -9.36 -5.99 6.76
N ASP A 28 -10.61 -6.37 6.98
CA ASP A 28 -11.74 -5.46 6.74
C ASP A 28 -11.67 -4.22 7.63
N ALA A 29 -11.26 -4.38 8.89
CA ALA A 29 -11.08 -3.24 9.79
C ALA A 29 -9.99 -2.29 9.28
N VAL A 30 -8.89 -2.84 8.75
CA VAL A 30 -7.81 -2.04 8.19
C VAL A 30 -8.26 -1.32 6.92
N ILE A 31 -9.01 -2.01 6.06
CA ILE A 31 -9.54 -1.44 4.82
C ILE A 31 -10.36 -0.18 5.11
N HIS A 32 -11.17 -0.18 6.16
CA HIS A 32 -11.98 0.97 6.55
C HIS A 32 -11.14 2.18 6.95
N LEU A 33 -9.88 1.99 7.29
CA LEU A 33 -8.95 3.06 7.68
C LEU A 33 -8.07 3.54 6.53
N MET A 34 -8.14 2.90 5.36
CA MET A 34 -7.28 3.25 4.22
C MET A 34 -7.70 4.57 3.59
N PRO A 35 -6.74 5.49 3.33
CA PRO A 35 -7.05 6.76 2.66
C PRO A 35 -7.62 6.55 1.25
N GLU A 36 -8.49 7.46 0.82
CA GLU A 36 -9.07 7.43 -0.51
C GLU A 36 -8.07 7.83 -1.60
N ASP A 37 -7.20 8.76 -1.27
CA ASP A 37 -6.33 9.42 -2.24
C ASP A 37 -4.92 8.84 -2.16
N ALA A 38 -4.79 7.60 -2.58
CA ALA A 38 -3.51 6.88 -2.54
C ALA A 38 -3.43 5.90 -3.70
N ILE A 39 -2.20 5.53 -4.04
CA ILE A 39 -1.92 4.41 -4.95
C ILE A 39 -1.61 3.22 -4.07
N TYR A 40 -2.27 2.10 -4.31
CA TYR A 40 -2.09 0.90 -3.50
C TYR A 40 -1.27 -0.15 -4.22
N VAL A 41 -0.30 -0.71 -3.51
CA VAL A 41 0.46 -1.86 -3.95
C VAL A 41 0.22 -2.96 -2.92
N PHE A 42 -0.67 -3.88 -3.23
CA PHE A 42 -0.96 -5.01 -2.34
C PHE A 42 -0.01 -6.14 -2.64
N THR A 43 0.50 -6.76 -1.59
CA THR A 43 1.44 -7.86 -1.71
C THR A 43 1.17 -8.90 -0.64
N GLN A 44 2.00 -9.92 -0.60
CA GLN A 44 1.89 -11.00 0.37
C GLN A 44 3.28 -11.42 0.80
N ALA A 45 3.44 -11.72 2.09
CA ALA A 45 4.67 -12.28 2.61
C ALA A 45 4.77 -13.74 2.19
N GLN A 46 5.97 -14.29 2.22
CA GLN A 46 6.15 -15.72 2.00
C GLN A 46 5.69 -16.47 3.24
N GLY A 47 5.00 -17.57 3.03
CA GLY A 47 4.53 -18.42 4.13
C GLY A 47 3.08 -18.84 3.96
N LYS A 48 2.70 -19.87 4.69
CA LYS A 48 1.37 -20.47 4.57
C LYS A 48 0.24 -19.59 5.14
N ARG A 49 0.58 -18.65 6.02
CA ARG A 49 -0.40 -17.80 6.69
C ARG A 49 -0.62 -16.48 5.97
N ALA A 50 0.11 -16.23 4.90
CA ALA A 50 -0.02 -15.00 4.14
C ALA A 50 -1.38 -14.94 3.44
N LEU A 51 -2.05 -13.78 3.53
CA LEU A 51 -3.26 -13.54 2.78
C LEU A 51 -2.87 -13.15 1.36
N PRO A 52 -3.41 -13.81 0.32
CA PRO A 52 -3.04 -13.45 -1.05
C PRO A 52 -3.34 -11.99 -1.36
N ALA A 53 -2.46 -11.36 -2.11
CA ALA A 53 -2.62 -9.95 -2.49
C ALA A 53 -3.93 -9.71 -3.25
N GLU A 54 -4.32 -10.65 -4.11
CA GLU A 54 -5.58 -10.56 -4.86
C GLU A 54 -6.80 -10.56 -3.95
N GLU A 55 -6.74 -11.26 -2.82
CA GLU A 55 -7.82 -11.27 -1.84
C GLU A 55 -7.97 -9.90 -1.18
N VAL A 56 -6.86 -9.28 -0.82
CA VAL A 56 -6.88 -7.93 -0.23
C VAL A 56 -7.44 -6.93 -1.24
N ARG A 57 -7.01 -7.03 -2.48
CA ARG A 57 -7.49 -6.18 -3.57
C ARG A 57 -9.00 -6.32 -3.74
N SER A 58 -9.47 -7.56 -3.81
CA SER A 58 -10.89 -7.86 -4.00
C SER A 58 -11.75 -7.25 -2.88
N ARG A 59 -11.31 -7.42 -1.64
CA ARG A 59 -12.01 -6.86 -0.48
C ARG A 59 -12.01 -5.34 -0.49
N TYR A 60 -10.90 -4.73 -0.87
CA TYR A 60 -10.81 -3.27 -0.92
C TYR A 60 -11.69 -2.70 -2.01
N LEU A 61 -11.70 -3.29 -3.19
CA LEU A 61 -12.55 -2.83 -4.30
C LEU A 61 -14.04 -3.02 -3.99
N SER A 62 -14.41 -4.10 -3.30
CA SER A 62 -15.79 -4.30 -2.84
C SER A 62 -16.21 -3.22 -1.86
N TYR A 63 -15.33 -2.86 -0.93
CA TYR A 63 -15.58 -1.79 0.02
C TYR A 63 -15.80 -0.45 -0.70
N CYS A 64 -14.97 -0.15 -1.70
CA CYS A 64 -15.12 1.07 -2.49
C CYS A 64 -16.49 1.11 -3.21
N ALA A 65 -16.89 -0.02 -3.79
CA ALA A 65 -18.18 -0.12 -4.47
C ALA A 65 -19.36 0.06 -3.54
N GLU A 66 -19.30 -0.55 -2.34
CA GLU A 66 -20.36 -0.49 -1.35
C GLU A 66 -20.54 0.91 -0.75
N THR A 67 -19.44 1.66 -0.61
CA THR A 67 -19.47 2.98 0.02
C THR A 67 -19.55 4.13 -0.96
N GLY A 68 -19.56 3.83 -2.27
CA GLY A 68 -19.57 4.86 -3.31
C GLY A 68 -18.25 5.59 -3.47
N ARG A 69 -17.20 5.05 -2.89
CA ARG A 69 -15.85 5.61 -2.92
C ARG A 69 -15.21 5.35 -4.29
N PRO A 70 -14.53 6.33 -4.90
CA PRO A 70 -13.84 6.07 -6.18
C PRO A 70 -12.76 5.00 -5.99
N ALA A 71 -12.65 4.09 -6.95
CA ALA A 71 -11.60 3.07 -6.92
C ALA A 71 -10.27 3.72 -7.28
N PRO A 72 -9.25 3.65 -6.41
CA PRO A 72 -7.94 4.21 -6.71
C PRO A 72 -7.15 3.28 -7.62
N GLU A 73 -5.95 3.72 -8.00
CA GLU A 73 -5.01 2.86 -8.71
C GLU A 73 -4.53 1.78 -7.74
N VAL A 74 -4.68 0.51 -8.14
CA VAL A 74 -4.34 -0.65 -7.31
C VAL A 74 -3.49 -1.62 -8.12
N HIS A 75 -2.38 -2.04 -7.51
CA HIS A 75 -1.48 -3.04 -8.08
C HIS A 75 -1.36 -4.22 -7.13
N CYS A 76 -1.11 -5.41 -7.67
CA CYS A 76 -0.87 -6.62 -6.87
C CYS A 76 0.45 -7.23 -7.27
N CYS A 77 1.26 -7.58 -6.29
CA CYS A 77 2.55 -8.23 -6.49
C CYS A 77 2.62 -9.50 -5.66
N GLY A 78 3.18 -10.55 -6.25
CA GLY A 78 3.28 -11.85 -5.59
C GLY A 78 4.33 -11.93 -4.50
N THR A 79 5.27 -10.99 -4.46
CA THR A 79 6.33 -10.96 -3.45
C THR A 79 6.52 -9.53 -2.93
N VAL A 80 7.07 -9.43 -1.73
CA VAL A 80 7.39 -8.12 -1.13
C VAL A 80 8.47 -7.40 -1.93
N VAL A 81 9.45 -8.14 -2.44
CA VAL A 81 10.53 -7.55 -3.26
C VAL A 81 9.96 -6.83 -4.48
N GLU A 82 9.09 -7.50 -5.23
CA GLU A 82 8.43 -6.90 -6.39
C GLU A 82 7.60 -5.68 -6.00
N ALA A 83 6.91 -5.77 -4.88
CA ALA A 83 6.05 -4.68 -4.39
C ALA A 83 6.88 -3.45 -4.01
N VAL A 84 8.01 -3.64 -3.33
CA VAL A 84 8.90 -2.53 -2.95
C VAL A 84 9.48 -1.87 -4.20
N GLU A 85 9.94 -2.67 -5.16
CA GLU A 85 10.47 -2.14 -6.42
C GLU A 85 9.41 -1.32 -7.16
N LEU A 86 8.20 -1.84 -7.25
CA LEU A 86 7.09 -1.14 -7.91
C LEU A 86 6.74 0.15 -7.18
N ALA A 87 6.65 0.12 -5.85
CA ALA A 87 6.28 1.29 -5.06
C ALA A 87 7.28 2.44 -5.27
N PHE A 88 8.57 2.14 -5.26
CA PHE A 88 9.59 3.16 -5.48
C PHE A 88 9.60 3.64 -6.94
N ARG A 89 9.31 2.76 -7.89
CA ARG A 89 9.19 3.14 -9.29
C ARG A 89 8.01 4.10 -9.50
N LEU A 90 6.88 3.84 -8.85
CA LEU A 90 5.72 4.71 -8.91
C LEU A 90 6.03 6.08 -8.29
N ALA A 91 6.71 6.10 -7.15
CA ALA A 91 7.12 7.35 -6.50
C ALA A 91 8.06 8.16 -7.39
N SER A 92 9.04 7.49 -8.02
CA SER A 92 9.97 8.13 -8.94
C SER A 92 9.26 8.72 -10.15
N SER A 93 8.29 7.98 -10.69
CA SER A 93 7.50 8.42 -11.83
C SER A 93 6.70 9.67 -11.51
N ILE A 94 6.12 9.74 -10.31
CA ILE A 94 5.41 10.93 -9.83
C ILE A 94 6.37 12.12 -9.77
N LYS A 95 7.56 11.91 -9.23
CA LYS A 95 8.57 12.97 -9.10
C LYS A 95 9.07 13.46 -10.45
N GLU A 96 9.21 12.57 -11.42
CA GLU A 96 9.60 12.93 -12.79
C GLU A 96 8.54 13.77 -13.49
N SER A 97 7.26 13.44 -13.28
CA SER A 97 6.15 14.20 -13.87
C SER A 97 5.95 15.56 -13.20
N ASP A 98 6.25 15.65 -11.91
CA ASP A 98 6.09 16.86 -11.14
C ASP A 98 7.27 16.99 -10.17
N PRO A 99 8.32 17.76 -10.54
CA PRO A 99 9.50 17.90 -9.67
C PRO A 99 9.22 18.48 -8.29
N ASP A 100 8.10 19.17 -8.13
CA ASP A 100 7.70 19.73 -6.83
C ASP A 100 6.91 18.73 -5.99
N ALA A 101 6.54 17.56 -6.54
CA ALA A 101 5.81 16.56 -5.81
C ALA A 101 6.67 15.95 -4.70
N GLN A 102 6.00 15.57 -3.62
CA GLN A 102 6.63 14.91 -2.48
C GLN A 102 5.95 13.57 -2.23
N PRO A 103 6.24 12.56 -3.08
CA PRO A 103 5.63 11.24 -2.89
C PRO A 103 6.19 10.54 -1.67
N LEU A 104 5.32 9.89 -0.92
CA LEU A 104 5.70 9.11 0.26
C LEU A 104 5.34 7.65 0.01
N VAL A 105 6.27 6.75 0.24
CA VAL A 105 6.02 5.31 0.19
C VAL A 105 5.85 4.84 1.63
N TYR A 106 4.65 4.33 1.94
CA TYR A 106 4.33 3.77 3.24
C TYR A 106 4.29 2.25 3.13
N ILE A 107 5.00 1.57 4.01
CA ILE A 107 5.05 0.10 4.04
C ILE A 107 4.40 -0.34 5.35
N GLY A 108 3.32 -1.10 5.24
CA GLY A 108 2.58 -1.53 6.43
C GLY A 108 1.92 -2.88 6.25
N GLY A 109 1.17 -3.27 7.27
CA GLY A 109 0.49 -4.54 7.32
C GLY A 109 1.11 -5.45 8.37
N SER A 110 1.29 -6.74 8.04
CA SER A 110 1.86 -7.68 8.99
C SER A 110 3.35 -7.43 9.22
N THR A 111 3.84 -7.88 10.36
CA THR A 111 5.27 -7.81 10.70
C THR A 111 6.14 -8.49 9.65
N TYR A 112 5.65 -9.56 9.03
CA TYR A 112 6.38 -10.28 7.98
C TYR A 112 6.62 -9.41 6.76
N ILE A 113 5.63 -8.59 6.36
CA ILE A 113 5.76 -7.68 5.24
C ILE A 113 6.84 -6.63 5.54
N VAL A 114 6.76 -6.02 6.71
CA VAL A 114 7.71 -4.97 7.12
C VAL A 114 9.12 -5.54 7.20
N SER A 115 9.29 -6.72 7.79
CA SER A 115 10.59 -7.38 7.93
C SER A 115 11.23 -7.68 6.58
N GLU A 116 10.47 -8.21 5.64
CA GLU A 116 10.99 -8.52 4.30
C GLU A 116 11.38 -7.25 3.55
N ALA A 117 10.57 -6.19 3.66
CA ALA A 117 10.87 -4.92 3.03
C ALA A 117 12.14 -4.28 3.61
N VAL A 118 12.28 -4.29 4.93
CA VAL A 118 13.46 -3.74 5.60
C VAL A 118 14.71 -4.52 5.21
N ALA A 119 14.64 -5.84 5.16
CA ALA A 119 15.76 -6.68 4.75
C ALA A 119 16.21 -6.35 3.33
N MET A 120 15.27 -6.16 2.42
CA MET A 120 15.57 -5.76 1.05
C MET A 120 16.26 -4.40 0.99
N LEU A 121 15.76 -3.42 1.74
CA LEU A 121 16.29 -2.06 1.72
C LEU A 121 17.68 -1.95 2.35
N LYS A 122 18.00 -2.84 3.28
CA LYS A 122 19.33 -2.90 3.90
C LYS A 122 20.35 -3.68 3.06
N GLY A 123 19.85 -4.60 2.25
CA GLY A 123 20.69 -5.45 1.41
C GLY A 123 21.14 -4.76 0.16
#